data_7834f0cb2c757d8d7b7c272f24e8e96b
#
_entry.id   7834f0cb2c757d8d7b7c272f24e8e96b
#
_cell.length_a   1.000
_cell.length_b   1.000
_cell.length_c   1.000
_cell.angle_alpha   90.00
_cell.angle_beta   90.00
_cell.angle_gamma   90.00
#
_symmetry.space_group_name_H-M   'P 1'
#
loop_
_entity.id
_entity.type
_entity.pdbx_description
1 polymer ?
#
loop_
_entity_poly.entity_id
_entity_poly.type
_entity_poly.pdbx_seq_one_letter_code
_entity_poly.pdbx_strand_id
1 'polypeptide(L)'
;PRTVTVTWDDETQDNYEVTWDMSELDQHPELNYQSKTVDSYTVKGSLEDETWTNDKITIICTVRQSHNEAEVTWSKISSIYARNGDEFSVNNLPTDTYLQWSDGLKSLETVEWITDFTKYRDIIYGWSGGTIQAKYRCKESGYEGTSEIEVYAARVFDYDMLDAEGIIVKKVTTDYGCEPELPAYEQLTWSNGMVTKH
;
A
#
# COMPACT_ATOMS: atom_id res chain seq x y z
N PRO A 1 16.29 16.60 -10.88
CA PRO A 1 16.12 17.46 -9.69
C PRO A 1 15.51 18.80 -10.09
N ARG A 2 14.75 19.41 -9.18
CA ARG A 2 14.18 20.77 -9.38
C ARG A 2 15.15 21.87 -8.95
N THR A 3 16.01 21.54 -8.02
CA THR A 3 16.99 22.48 -7.44
C THR A 3 18.39 21.90 -7.49
N VAL A 4 19.36 22.77 -7.59
CA VAL A 4 20.79 22.44 -7.40
C VAL A 4 21.35 23.30 -6.27
N THR A 5 22.28 22.72 -5.52
CA THR A 5 23.04 23.46 -4.50
C THR A 5 24.29 24.01 -5.15
N VAL A 6 24.46 25.31 -5.06
CA VAL A 6 25.66 26.02 -5.51
C VAL A 6 26.51 26.32 -4.28
N THR A 7 27.80 25.97 -4.33
CA THR A 7 28.77 26.31 -3.30
C THR A 7 29.64 27.43 -3.82
N TRP A 8 29.68 28.52 -3.07
CA TRP A 8 30.48 29.69 -3.39
C TRP A 8 31.93 29.52 -2.96
N ASP A 9 32.80 30.43 -3.38
CA ASP A 9 34.22 30.44 -3.04
C ASP A 9 34.48 30.74 -1.55
N ASP A 10 33.52 31.32 -0.85
CA ASP A 10 33.51 31.52 0.60
C ASP A 10 32.91 30.34 1.41
N GLU A 11 32.69 29.20 0.73
CA GLU A 11 32.11 27.96 1.30
C GLU A 11 30.63 28.09 1.70
N THR A 12 29.97 29.21 1.44
CA THR A 12 28.51 29.31 1.62
C THR A 12 27.77 28.53 0.54
N GLN A 13 26.54 28.12 0.84
CA GLN A 13 25.71 27.30 -0.04
C GLN A 13 24.32 27.92 -0.21
N ASP A 14 23.91 28.01 -1.45
CA ASP A 14 22.56 28.41 -1.83
C ASP A 14 21.90 27.38 -2.74
N ASN A 15 20.56 27.29 -2.66
CA ASN A 15 19.79 26.42 -3.52
C ASN A 15 19.07 27.23 -4.58
N TYR A 16 19.29 26.88 -5.84
CA TYR A 16 18.67 27.53 -7.00
C TYR A 16 17.73 26.60 -7.73
N GLU A 17 16.61 27.13 -8.21
CA GLU A 17 15.74 26.40 -9.12
C GLU A 17 16.42 26.26 -10.49
N VAL A 18 16.19 25.10 -11.13
CA VAL A 18 16.77 24.77 -12.43
C VAL A 18 15.66 24.54 -13.42
N THR A 19 15.75 25.25 -14.55
CA THR A 19 14.96 24.95 -15.74
C THR A 19 15.77 24.04 -16.66
N TRP A 20 15.23 22.85 -16.92
CA TRP A 20 15.89 21.85 -17.77
C TRP A 20 15.44 21.97 -19.22
N ASP A 21 16.40 21.97 -20.13
CA ASP A 21 16.15 21.92 -21.57
C ASP A 21 15.89 20.47 -21.98
N MET A 22 14.61 20.14 -22.22
CA MET A 22 14.16 18.80 -22.60
C MET A 22 14.12 18.61 -24.13
N SER A 23 14.61 19.56 -24.92
CA SER A 23 14.54 19.51 -26.39
C SER A 23 15.26 18.30 -27.00
N GLU A 24 16.32 17.81 -26.36
CA GLU A 24 16.97 16.57 -26.80
C GLU A 24 16.05 15.33 -26.66
N LEU A 25 15.26 15.26 -25.58
CA LEU A 25 14.30 14.17 -25.41
C LEU A 25 13.21 14.20 -26.46
N ASP A 26 12.78 15.39 -26.87
CA ASP A 26 11.78 15.56 -27.94
C ASP A 26 12.31 15.10 -29.31
N GLN A 27 13.63 15.16 -29.52
CA GLN A 27 14.29 14.68 -30.73
C GLN A 27 14.52 13.16 -30.73
N HIS A 28 14.41 12.53 -29.57
CA HIS A 28 14.62 11.09 -29.36
C HIS A 28 13.36 10.40 -28.84
N PRO A 29 12.25 10.39 -29.61
CA PRO A 29 11.00 9.79 -29.18
C PRO A 29 11.13 8.27 -28.89
N GLU A 30 12.18 7.64 -29.41
CA GLU A 30 12.55 6.26 -29.11
C GLU A 30 13.02 6.07 -27.65
N LEU A 31 13.44 7.13 -26.97
CA LEU A 31 13.90 7.10 -25.57
C LEU A 31 12.78 7.34 -24.54
N ASN A 32 11.52 7.18 -24.93
CA ASN A 32 10.41 7.25 -23.99
C ASN A 32 10.40 6.03 -23.04
N TYR A 33 9.61 6.09 -21.99
CA TYR A 33 9.50 5.03 -20.98
C TYR A 33 9.04 3.66 -21.52
N GLN A 34 8.56 3.60 -22.78
CA GLN A 34 8.18 2.37 -23.47
C GLN A 34 9.30 1.88 -24.41
N SER A 35 10.40 2.61 -24.51
CA SER A 35 11.51 2.26 -25.38
C SER A 35 12.21 0.98 -24.92
N LYS A 36 12.55 0.13 -25.89
CA LYS A 36 13.42 -1.03 -25.68
C LYS A 36 14.91 -0.68 -25.82
N THR A 37 15.20 0.57 -26.14
CA THR A 37 16.57 1.05 -26.39
C THR A 37 17.15 1.60 -25.09
N VAL A 38 18.34 1.18 -24.73
CA VAL A 38 19.14 1.76 -23.65
C VAL A 38 20.08 2.77 -24.27
N ASP A 39 19.91 4.03 -23.92
CA ASP A 39 20.82 5.08 -24.36
C ASP A 39 20.95 6.16 -23.26
N SER A 40 21.94 7.00 -23.41
CA SER A 40 22.22 8.10 -22.49
C SER A 40 22.23 9.40 -23.27
N TYR A 41 21.55 10.40 -22.75
CA TYR A 41 21.58 11.75 -23.29
C TYR A 41 21.88 12.76 -22.20
N THR A 42 22.42 13.90 -22.60
CA THR A 42 22.79 14.97 -21.69
C THR A 42 21.72 16.03 -21.68
N VAL A 43 21.15 16.32 -20.52
CA VAL A 43 20.20 17.41 -20.34
C VAL A 43 20.92 18.61 -19.76
N LYS A 44 20.75 19.77 -20.38
CA LYS A 44 21.29 21.04 -19.90
C LYS A 44 20.28 21.74 -19.01
N GLY A 45 20.75 22.38 -17.96
CA GLY A 45 19.93 23.19 -17.07
C GLY A 45 20.41 24.65 -17.06
N SER A 46 19.47 25.56 -16.87
CA SER A 46 19.75 26.98 -16.62
C SER A 46 19.20 27.38 -15.25
N LEU A 47 19.90 28.23 -14.53
CA LEU A 47 19.43 28.85 -13.31
C LEU A 47 18.64 30.10 -13.62
N GLU A 48 17.60 30.39 -12.84
CA GLU A 48 16.75 31.57 -13.07
C GLU A 48 17.41 32.92 -12.68
N ASP A 49 18.58 32.87 -12.04
CA ASP A 49 19.28 34.12 -11.67
C ASP A 49 20.01 34.70 -12.87
N GLU A 50 19.50 35.85 -13.40
CA GLU A 50 20.02 36.54 -14.55
C GLU A 50 21.47 37.09 -14.38
N THR A 51 21.99 37.09 -13.15
CA THR A 51 23.38 37.52 -12.86
C THR A 51 24.41 36.43 -13.14
N TRP A 52 23.93 35.22 -13.40
CA TRP A 52 24.75 34.02 -13.53
C TRP A 52 24.47 33.27 -14.83
N THR A 53 25.30 33.41 -15.78
CA THR A 53 25.30 32.54 -16.95
C THR A 53 26.30 31.41 -16.73
N ASN A 54 25.88 30.30 -16.14
CA ASN A 54 26.71 29.13 -16.10
C ASN A 54 26.10 28.04 -16.99
N ASP A 55 26.58 27.96 -18.22
CA ASP A 55 26.19 27.01 -19.26
C ASP A 55 26.59 25.55 -18.92
N LYS A 56 27.01 25.29 -17.67
CA LYS A 56 27.65 24.02 -17.28
C LYS A 56 26.80 23.14 -16.38
N ILE A 57 25.59 23.52 -16.07
CA ILE A 57 24.71 22.61 -15.31
C ILE A 57 24.19 21.55 -16.27
N THR A 58 24.69 20.35 -16.11
CA THR A 58 24.29 19.21 -16.93
C THR A 58 24.01 18.01 -16.06
N ILE A 59 23.02 17.20 -16.46
CA ILE A 59 22.84 15.87 -15.93
C ILE A 59 22.87 14.87 -17.08
N ILE A 60 23.38 13.67 -16.81
CA ILE A 60 23.30 12.55 -17.75
C ILE A 60 22.03 11.77 -17.40
N CYS A 61 21.08 11.79 -18.32
CA CYS A 61 19.89 10.96 -18.23
C CYS A 61 20.16 9.65 -18.97
N THR A 62 20.10 8.53 -18.25
CA THR A 62 20.20 7.20 -18.84
C THR A 62 18.80 6.61 -18.91
N VAL A 63 18.32 6.39 -20.13
CA VAL A 63 17.10 5.63 -20.36
C VAL A 63 17.47 4.15 -20.40
N ARG A 64 16.95 3.41 -19.45
CA ARG A 64 17.17 1.97 -19.40
C ARG A 64 16.09 1.25 -20.19
N GLN A 65 16.44 0.07 -20.68
CA GLN A 65 15.49 -0.82 -21.34
C GLN A 65 14.25 -1.00 -20.47
N SER A 66 13.07 -0.95 -21.08
CA SER A 66 11.82 -1.20 -20.35
C SER A 66 11.81 -2.62 -19.79
N HIS A 67 11.08 -2.83 -18.69
CA HIS A 67 10.95 -4.14 -18.04
C HIS A 67 10.29 -5.23 -18.93
N ASN A 68 9.99 -4.96 -20.20
CA ASN A 68 9.27 -5.88 -21.08
C ASN A 68 9.94 -7.26 -21.24
N GLU A 69 11.24 -7.37 -20.96
CA GLU A 69 11.99 -8.62 -21.00
C GLU A 69 12.57 -9.02 -19.63
N ALA A 70 12.39 -8.15 -18.61
CA ALA A 70 12.84 -8.45 -17.28
C ALA A 70 11.75 -9.21 -16.51
N GLU A 71 12.19 -10.17 -15.70
CA GLU A 71 11.30 -10.93 -14.82
C GLU A 71 11.27 -10.31 -13.43
N VAL A 72 10.11 -10.33 -12.78
CA VAL A 72 10.00 -9.94 -11.38
C VAL A 72 10.67 -10.99 -10.50
N THR A 73 11.69 -10.57 -9.78
CA THR A 73 12.45 -11.44 -8.86
C THR A 73 11.91 -11.38 -7.44
N TRP A 74 11.23 -10.30 -7.09
CA TRP A 74 10.68 -10.09 -5.76
C TRP A 74 9.53 -9.08 -5.78
N SER A 75 8.54 -9.31 -4.90
CA SER A 75 7.47 -8.37 -4.60
C SER A 75 7.40 -8.11 -3.10
N LYS A 76 7.07 -6.89 -2.70
CA LYS A 76 6.92 -6.52 -1.29
C LYS A 76 5.70 -7.18 -0.64
N ILE A 77 4.65 -7.46 -1.40
CA ILE A 77 3.46 -8.12 -0.86
C ILE A 77 3.72 -9.63 -0.75
N SER A 78 4.06 -10.09 0.44
CA SER A 78 4.29 -11.52 0.72
C SER A 78 3.19 -12.11 1.61
N SER A 79 2.83 -11.41 2.69
CA SER A 79 1.81 -11.87 3.64
C SER A 79 1.06 -10.66 4.19
N ILE A 80 -0.24 -10.81 4.40
CA ILE A 80 -1.15 -9.79 4.91
C ILE A 80 -1.95 -10.40 6.03
N TYR A 81 -2.22 -9.62 7.06
CA TYR A 81 -3.12 -10.00 8.15
C TYR A 81 -4.42 -9.22 8.02
N ALA A 82 -5.53 -9.91 8.01
CA ALA A 82 -6.85 -9.33 7.86
C ALA A 82 -7.78 -9.71 9.02
N ARG A 83 -8.71 -8.82 9.33
CA ARG A 83 -9.74 -9.10 10.33
C ARG A 83 -10.83 -9.97 9.76
N ASN A 84 -11.48 -10.73 10.65
CA ASN A 84 -12.56 -11.63 10.33
C ASN A 84 -13.90 -10.89 10.19
N GLY A 85 -14.82 -11.48 9.46
CA GLY A 85 -16.23 -11.06 9.36
C GLY A 85 -16.42 -9.75 8.60
N ASP A 86 -17.28 -8.88 9.09
CA ASP A 86 -17.65 -7.61 8.46
C ASP A 86 -16.51 -6.58 8.48
N GLU A 87 -15.47 -6.81 9.30
CA GLU A 87 -14.25 -6.02 9.30
C GLU A 87 -13.30 -6.40 8.15
N PHE A 88 -13.53 -7.52 7.47
CA PHE A 88 -12.78 -7.88 6.26
C PHE A 88 -13.22 -6.98 5.11
N SER A 89 -12.28 -6.25 4.55
CA SER A 89 -12.54 -5.42 3.37
C SER A 89 -11.36 -5.48 2.41
N VAL A 90 -11.65 -5.67 1.14
CA VAL A 90 -10.65 -5.59 0.07
C VAL A 90 -10.02 -4.19 0.00
N ASN A 91 -10.76 -3.15 0.38
CA ASN A 91 -10.27 -1.78 0.43
C ASN A 91 -9.20 -1.55 1.53
N ASN A 92 -9.09 -2.47 2.49
CA ASN A 92 -8.07 -2.42 3.54
C ASN A 92 -6.79 -3.19 3.15
N LEU A 93 -6.81 -3.87 2.00
CA LEU A 93 -5.63 -4.55 1.47
C LEU A 93 -4.68 -3.54 0.81
N PRO A 94 -3.38 -3.84 0.70
CA PRO A 94 -2.43 -2.96 0.04
C PRO A 94 -2.87 -2.57 -1.37
N THR A 95 -2.77 -1.28 -1.69
CA THR A 95 -3.12 -0.70 -2.99
C THR A 95 -1.91 -0.48 -3.89
N ASP A 96 -0.71 -0.68 -3.35
CA ASP A 96 0.55 -0.55 -4.07
C ASP A 96 1.57 -1.59 -3.59
N THR A 97 2.56 -1.85 -4.42
CA THR A 97 3.70 -2.71 -4.10
C THR A 97 4.97 -2.27 -4.82
N TYR A 98 6.12 -2.57 -4.21
CA TYR A 98 7.38 -2.51 -4.91
C TYR A 98 7.68 -3.86 -5.57
N LEU A 99 8.00 -3.81 -6.86
CA LEU A 99 8.56 -4.94 -7.59
C LEU A 99 10.07 -4.72 -7.78
N GLN A 100 10.83 -5.78 -7.65
CA GLN A 100 12.24 -5.81 -8.04
C GLN A 100 12.37 -6.70 -9.29
N TRP A 101 13.05 -6.18 -10.29
CA TRP A 101 13.21 -6.81 -11.60
C TRP A 101 14.58 -7.46 -11.73
N SER A 102 14.71 -8.41 -12.65
CA SER A 102 15.95 -9.13 -12.92
C SER A 102 17.09 -8.24 -13.44
N ASP A 103 16.73 -7.07 -13.98
CA ASP A 103 17.69 -6.03 -14.41
C ASP A 103 18.21 -5.16 -13.24
N GLY A 104 17.76 -5.45 -12.01
CA GLY A 104 18.14 -4.75 -10.78
C GLY A 104 17.35 -3.47 -10.50
N LEU A 105 16.43 -3.09 -11.38
CA LEU A 105 15.54 -1.94 -11.15
C LEU A 105 14.41 -2.29 -10.18
N LYS A 106 13.79 -1.24 -9.64
CA LYS A 106 12.59 -1.33 -8.80
C LYS A 106 11.52 -0.41 -9.35
N SER A 107 10.29 -0.88 -9.37
CA SER A 107 9.12 -0.06 -9.68
C SER A 107 8.14 -0.06 -8.50
N LEU A 108 7.43 1.05 -8.33
CA LEU A 108 6.25 1.14 -7.47
C LEU A 108 5.03 0.96 -8.37
N GLU A 109 4.22 -0.04 -8.08
CA GLU A 109 3.12 -0.46 -8.93
C GLU A 109 1.80 -0.40 -8.18
N THR A 110 0.74 0.01 -8.87
CA THR A 110 -0.62 -0.01 -8.34
C THR A 110 -1.18 -1.42 -8.37
N VAL A 111 -1.72 -1.87 -7.24
CA VAL A 111 -2.25 -3.24 -7.07
C VAL A 111 -3.75 -3.27 -7.29
N GLU A 112 -4.20 -4.21 -8.10
CA GLU A 112 -5.60 -4.62 -8.25
C GLU A 112 -5.77 -6.07 -7.78
N TRP A 113 -6.58 -6.28 -6.76
CA TRP A 113 -6.90 -7.63 -6.27
C TRP A 113 -7.90 -8.30 -7.20
N ILE A 114 -7.48 -9.40 -7.85
CA ILE A 114 -8.26 -10.13 -8.85
C ILE A 114 -8.89 -11.42 -8.29
N THR A 115 -8.68 -11.69 -6.99
CA THR A 115 -9.29 -12.83 -6.31
C THR A 115 -10.77 -12.58 -6.03
N ASP A 116 -11.60 -13.55 -6.36
CA ASP A 116 -13.01 -13.58 -5.95
C ASP A 116 -13.12 -14.01 -4.48
N PHE A 117 -13.16 -13.05 -3.57
CA PHE A 117 -13.24 -13.29 -2.11
C PHE A 117 -14.56 -13.90 -1.66
N THR A 118 -15.60 -13.89 -2.49
CA THR A 118 -16.88 -14.53 -2.16
C THR A 118 -16.73 -16.05 -1.99
N LYS A 119 -15.73 -16.66 -2.60
CA LYS A 119 -15.40 -18.08 -2.48
C LYS A 119 -14.77 -18.45 -1.13
N TYR A 120 -14.33 -17.48 -0.37
CA TYR A 120 -13.64 -17.67 0.91
C TYR A 120 -14.48 -17.26 2.11
N ARG A 121 -15.82 -17.25 1.95
CA ARG A 121 -16.75 -16.87 3.03
C ARG A 121 -16.54 -17.72 4.31
N ASP A 122 -16.26 -19.02 4.16
CA ASP A 122 -16.05 -19.90 5.30
C ASP A 122 -14.78 -19.57 6.10
N ILE A 123 -13.78 -18.96 5.46
CA ILE A 123 -12.58 -18.44 6.12
C ILE A 123 -12.86 -17.06 6.71
N ILE A 124 -13.49 -16.17 5.93
CA ILE A 124 -13.72 -14.77 6.32
C ILE A 124 -14.73 -14.67 7.47
N TYR A 125 -15.80 -15.50 7.45
CA TYR A 125 -16.87 -15.49 8.46
C TYR A 125 -16.85 -16.73 9.37
N GLY A 126 -15.84 -17.57 9.22
CA GLY A 126 -15.66 -18.75 10.07
C GLY A 126 -15.14 -18.41 11.46
N TRP A 127 -15.24 -19.38 12.39
CA TRP A 127 -14.75 -19.22 13.75
C TRP A 127 -13.23 -19.16 13.85
N SER A 128 -12.56 -19.98 13.06
CA SER A 128 -11.12 -20.21 13.17
C SER A 128 -10.29 -19.26 12.31
N GLY A 129 -10.93 -18.51 11.39
CA GLY A 129 -10.20 -17.81 10.34
C GLY A 129 -9.49 -18.77 9.39
N GLY A 130 -8.34 -18.38 8.87
CA GLY A 130 -7.53 -19.21 7.99
C GLY A 130 -6.75 -18.41 6.96
N THR A 131 -6.11 -19.10 6.03
CA THR A 131 -5.26 -18.49 5.01
C THR A 131 -5.95 -18.49 3.64
N ILE A 132 -5.94 -17.33 2.98
CA ILE A 132 -6.43 -17.14 1.61
C ILE A 132 -5.22 -16.90 0.71
N GLN A 133 -5.07 -17.71 -0.35
CA GLN A 133 -4.10 -17.44 -1.41
C GLN A 133 -4.75 -16.48 -2.41
N ALA A 134 -4.43 -15.20 -2.26
CA ALA A 134 -5.03 -14.13 -3.04
C ALA A 134 -4.13 -13.71 -4.19
N LYS A 135 -4.72 -13.59 -5.38
CA LYS A 135 -4.03 -13.10 -6.58
C LYS A 135 -4.26 -11.60 -6.74
N TYR A 136 -3.23 -10.91 -7.16
CA TYR A 136 -3.28 -9.51 -7.52
C TYR A 136 -2.59 -9.29 -8.87
N ARG A 137 -2.92 -8.16 -9.51
CA ARG A 137 -2.28 -7.69 -10.73
C ARG A 137 -1.76 -6.28 -10.52
N CYS A 138 -0.55 -6.03 -10.98
CA CYS A 138 0.03 -4.70 -11.06
C CYS A 138 -0.44 -4.02 -12.35
N LYS A 139 -0.98 -2.80 -12.25
CA LYS A 139 -1.62 -2.13 -13.39
C LYS A 139 -0.62 -1.67 -14.44
N GLU A 140 0.53 -1.19 -13.99
CA GLU A 140 1.54 -0.58 -14.86
C GLU A 140 2.28 -1.63 -15.66
N SER A 141 2.73 -2.70 -15.02
CA SER A 141 3.51 -3.78 -15.66
C SER A 141 2.67 -4.94 -16.16
N GLY A 142 1.45 -5.10 -15.62
CA GLY A 142 0.65 -6.30 -15.86
C GLY A 142 1.11 -7.53 -15.09
N TYR A 143 2.11 -7.40 -14.21
CA TYR A 143 2.59 -8.51 -13.39
C TYR A 143 1.48 -9.07 -12.51
N GLU A 144 1.35 -10.39 -12.47
CA GLU A 144 0.44 -11.09 -11.57
C GLU A 144 1.23 -11.80 -10.48
N GLY A 145 0.88 -11.49 -9.24
CA GLY A 145 1.47 -12.10 -8.06
C GLY A 145 0.41 -12.79 -7.20
N THR A 146 0.89 -13.55 -6.23
CA THR A 146 0.07 -14.17 -5.20
C THR A 146 0.56 -13.73 -3.82
N SER A 147 -0.37 -13.45 -2.93
CA SER A 147 -0.08 -13.12 -1.54
C SER A 147 -0.91 -13.98 -0.63
N GLU A 148 -0.37 -14.32 0.53
CA GLU A 148 -1.09 -14.96 1.59
C GLU A 148 -1.81 -13.92 2.43
N ILE A 149 -3.14 -14.07 2.58
CA ILE A 149 -3.93 -13.27 3.50
C ILE A 149 -4.33 -14.17 4.65
N GLU A 150 -3.78 -13.92 5.82
CA GLU A 150 -4.13 -14.62 7.05
C GLU A 150 -5.29 -13.87 7.72
N VAL A 151 -6.46 -14.50 7.69
CA VAL A 151 -7.68 -14.00 8.34
C VAL A 151 -7.69 -14.49 9.77
N TYR A 152 -7.76 -13.57 10.72
CA TYR A 152 -7.81 -13.91 12.14
C TYR A 152 -9.06 -14.70 12.49
N ALA A 153 -8.99 -15.48 13.58
CA ALA A 153 -10.13 -16.12 14.19
C ALA A 153 -11.18 -15.09 14.63
N ALA A 154 -12.44 -15.51 14.69
CA ALA A 154 -13.52 -14.68 15.21
C ALA A 154 -13.22 -14.26 16.65
N ARG A 155 -13.43 -13.00 16.96
CA ARG A 155 -13.26 -12.41 18.29
C ARG A 155 -14.57 -11.82 18.77
N VAL A 156 -14.73 -11.71 20.06
CA VAL A 156 -15.86 -11.00 20.62
C VAL A 156 -15.79 -9.54 20.20
N PHE A 157 -16.89 -9.06 19.64
CA PHE A 157 -17.02 -7.71 19.11
C PHE A 157 -17.82 -6.82 20.06
N ASP A 158 -18.86 -7.37 20.67
CA ASP A 158 -19.74 -6.65 21.58
C ASP A 158 -20.33 -7.61 22.66
N TYR A 159 -20.73 -7.04 23.78
CA TYR A 159 -21.30 -7.71 24.93
C TYR A 159 -22.61 -7.05 25.33
N ASP A 160 -23.53 -7.80 25.86
CA ASP A 160 -24.77 -7.24 26.38
C ASP A 160 -24.59 -6.55 27.75
N MET A 161 -23.73 -7.11 28.60
CA MET A 161 -23.58 -6.66 30.00
C MET A 161 -22.20 -6.11 30.35
N LEU A 162 -21.16 -6.49 29.57
CA LEU A 162 -19.78 -6.09 29.83
C LEU A 162 -19.23 -5.26 28.66
N ASP A 163 -18.38 -4.28 28.95
CA ASP A 163 -17.55 -3.63 27.96
C ASP A 163 -16.29 -4.47 27.61
N ALA A 164 -15.47 -3.96 26.69
CA ALA A 164 -14.26 -4.66 26.24
C ALA A 164 -13.22 -4.87 27.37
N GLU A 165 -13.29 -4.09 28.45
CA GLU A 165 -12.44 -4.20 29.62
C GLU A 165 -13.05 -5.12 30.70
N GLY A 166 -14.25 -5.65 30.49
CA GLY A 166 -14.96 -6.49 31.44
C GLY A 166 -15.69 -5.70 32.55
N ILE A 167 -15.95 -4.41 32.34
CA ILE A 167 -16.68 -3.56 33.26
C ILE A 167 -18.17 -3.71 33.03
N ILE A 168 -18.94 -3.84 34.10
CA ILE A 168 -20.39 -3.99 34.02
C ILE A 168 -21.02 -2.70 33.52
N VAL A 169 -21.69 -2.77 32.35
CA VAL A 169 -22.36 -1.64 31.70
C VAL A 169 -23.87 -1.72 31.78
N LYS A 170 -24.44 -2.92 32.01
CA LYS A 170 -25.88 -3.14 32.18
C LYS A 170 -26.29 -3.09 33.62
N LYS A 171 -27.33 -2.32 33.91
CA LYS A 171 -27.93 -2.22 35.25
C LYS A 171 -29.29 -2.91 35.27
N VAL A 172 -29.53 -3.68 36.31
CA VAL A 172 -30.83 -4.27 36.60
C VAL A 172 -31.49 -3.46 37.71
N THR A 173 -32.76 -3.10 37.50
CA THR A 173 -33.57 -2.35 38.48
C THR A 173 -34.70 -3.23 38.94
N THR A 174 -34.98 -3.25 40.25
CA THR A 174 -36.13 -3.94 40.85
C THR A 174 -36.85 -3.02 41.80
N ASP A 175 -38.10 -3.28 42.06
CA ASP A 175 -38.89 -2.54 43.04
C ASP A 175 -38.47 -2.94 44.47
N TYR A 176 -38.69 -1.99 45.38
CA TYR A 176 -38.37 -2.22 46.82
C TYR A 176 -39.12 -3.45 47.34
N GLY A 177 -38.37 -4.36 47.94
CA GLY A 177 -38.90 -5.62 48.49
C GLY A 177 -39.11 -6.73 47.50
N CYS A 178 -38.77 -6.53 46.22
CA CYS A 178 -38.75 -7.56 45.20
C CYS A 178 -37.36 -8.07 44.93
N GLU A 179 -37.23 -9.35 44.67
CA GLU A 179 -35.94 -9.95 44.23
C GLU A 179 -35.65 -9.52 42.78
N PRO A 180 -34.44 -9.08 42.44
CA PRO A 180 -34.13 -8.70 41.08
C PRO A 180 -34.09 -9.91 40.15
N GLU A 181 -34.72 -9.79 38.99
CA GLU A 181 -34.57 -10.78 37.91
C GLU A 181 -33.23 -10.54 37.21
N LEU A 182 -32.25 -11.40 37.52
CA LEU A 182 -30.95 -11.33 36.92
C LEU A 182 -30.93 -12.12 35.60
N PRO A 183 -30.23 -11.61 34.57
CA PRO A 183 -30.05 -12.36 33.33
C PRO A 183 -29.37 -13.71 33.60
N ALA A 184 -29.87 -14.77 32.99
CA ALA A 184 -29.35 -16.11 33.15
C ALA A 184 -28.15 -16.40 32.22
N TYR A 185 -27.89 -15.50 31.26
CA TYR A 185 -26.80 -15.63 30.28
C TYR A 185 -26.36 -14.29 29.79
N GLU A 186 -25.10 -14.24 29.33
CA GLU A 186 -24.53 -13.13 28.58
C GLU A 186 -24.68 -13.39 27.06
N GLN A 187 -25.06 -12.35 26.31
CA GLN A 187 -25.08 -12.42 24.87
C GLN A 187 -23.82 -11.77 24.29
N LEU A 188 -23.06 -12.55 23.55
CA LEU A 188 -21.83 -12.09 22.89
C LEU A 188 -22.07 -11.97 21.39
N THR A 189 -21.72 -10.83 20.82
CA THR A 189 -21.64 -10.62 19.37
C THR A 189 -20.21 -10.78 18.90
N TRP A 190 -20.00 -11.60 17.90
CA TRP A 190 -18.69 -11.94 17.38
C TRP A 190 -18.40 -11.19 16.08
N SER A 191 -17.12 -10.96 15.77
CA SER A 191 -16.69 -10.27 14.56
C SER A 191 -17.15 -10.93 13.25
N ASN A 192 -17.47 -12.22 13.29
CA ASN A 192 -18.03 -12.96 12.16
C ASN A 192 -19.57 -12.81 12.00
N GLY A 193 -20.19 -11.92 12.78
CA GLY A 193 -21.63 -11.66 12.76
C GLY A 193 -22.49 -12.69 13.53
N MET A 194 -21.85 -13.66 14.19
CA MET A 194 -22.59 -14.65 15.01
C MET A 194 -22.88 -14.12 16.40
N VAL A 195 -23.99 -14.58 16.98
CA VAL A 195 -24.39 -14.27 18.35
C VAL A 195 -24.49 -15.55 19.14
N THR A 196 -23.84 -15.60 20.30
CA THR A 196 -23.86 -16.73 21.22
C THR A 196 -24.36 -16.29 22.60
N LYS A 197 -24.90 -17.25 23.35
CA LYS A 197 -25.36 -17.08 24.74
C LYS A 197 -24.45 -17.87 25.64
N HIS A 198 -23.93 -17.27 26.68
CA HIS A 198 -23.00 -17.84 27.66
C HIS A 198 -23.48 -17.65 29.10
#